data_bff6efc04292eef3c6cb3643472c356c
#
_entry.id   bff6efc04292eef3c6cb3643472c356c
#
_cell.length_a   1.000
_cell.length_b   1.000
_cell.length_c   1.000
_cell.angle_alpha   90.00
_cell.angle_beta   90.00
_cell.angle_gamma   90.00
#
_symmetry.space_group_name_H-M   'P 1'
#
loop_
_entity.id
_entity.type
_entity.pdbx_description
1 polymer ?
#
loop_
_entity_poly.entity_id
_entity_poly.type
_entity_poly.pdbx_seq_one_letter_code
_entity_poly.pdbx_strand_id
1 'polypeptide(L)'
;MNMQLTKSPIGLDGIPAAETVLSHVDGERGELIIAGERVGDLVRKTGFEGVTARLWSGGTGQPTAEATVRAALGAARDRAFARLPDLLGITRGLSIVDGFRAAIAGLRAENGLPHEATIVGAFPVIAGALVQRARGGEPIAPDPTVSHAADTLSMMLKRKPDAREVAALDAYFVTVCDHGMNASTFTTRVVASTQADLFAAVTAGYCALTGPLHGGAPEPVLEMLDAIGTSEHIKPWVDSALARGERMMGFGHRIYRVRDPRADVLKGAIERLADGGADLPFAGEVEAYIRAALRRKNPDRPLDTNVEFFTAILLDALKIPRQAFTPIFAVARAAGWTAHAREQQRGGRLIRPSSAYIGAMPD
;
A
#
# COMPACT_ATOMS: atom_id res chain seq x y z
N MET A 1 10.45 32.38 -36.87
CA MET A 1 11.25 31.43 -36.09
C MET A 1 10.25 30.48 -35.44
N ASN A 2 9.94 29.36 -36.09
CA ASN A 2 8.98 28.36 -35.64
C ASN A 2 9.61 27.59 -34.46
N MET A 3 9.24 27.97 -33.26
CA MET A 3 9.50 27.14 -32.07
C MET A 3 8.58 25.91 -32.17
N GLN A 4 9.13 24.77 -32.63
CA GLN A 4 8.46 23.48 -32.46
C GLN A 4 8.24 23.31 -30.96
N LEU A 5 6.99 23.48 -30.52
CA LEU A 5 6.53 23.05 -29.22
C LEU A 5 6.72 21.52 -29.15
N THR A 6 7.84 21.07 -28.60
CA THR A 6 7.97 19.71 -28.13
C THR A 6 6.78 19.48 -27.22
N LYS A 7 5.90 18.53 -27.58
CA LYS A 7 4.74 18.18 -26.77
C LYS A 7 5.24 17.91 -25.35
N SER A 8 4.91 18.83 -24.44
CA SER A 8 5.19 18.66 -23.01
C SER A 8 4.49 17.36 -22.56
N PRO A 9 5.16 16.46 -21.84
CA PRO A 9 4.55 15.21 -21.46
C PRO A 9 3.33 15.48 -20.57
N ILE A 10 2.15 15.21 -21.12
CA ILE A 10 0.89 15.32 -20.37
C ILE A 10 0.89 14.23 -19.31
N GLY A 11 0.55 14.58 -18.06
CA GLY A 11 0.50 13.64 -16.94
C GLY A 11 1.81 13.51 -16.16
N LEU A 12 2.81 14.36 -16.42
CA LEU A 12 4.08 14.46 -15.68
C LEU A 12 4.96 13.19 -15.72
N ASP A 13 4.76 12.28 -16.66
CA ASP A 13 5.61 11.10 -16.84
C ASP A 13 7.07 11.53 -17.10
N GLY A 14 8.00 11.01 -16.28
CA GLY A 14 9.42 11.30 -16.39
C GLY A 14 9.84 12.70 -15.90
N ILE A 15 8.93 13.50 -15.35
CA ILE A 15 9.25 14.81 -14.77
C ILE A 15 9.37 14.66 -13.26
N PRO A 16 10.55 14.94 -12.66
CA PRO A 16 10.68 14.97 -11.22
C PRO A 16 9.82 16.07 -10.60
N ALA A 17 8.87 15.69 -9.75
CA ALA A 17 8.01 16.63 -9.03
C ALA A 17 8.60 17.08 -7.69
N ALA A 18 9.53 16.30 -7.13
CA ALA A 18 10.28 16.61 -5.92
C ALA A 18 11.55 15.77 -5.84
N GLU A 19 12.52 16.22 -5.06
CA GLU A 19 13.64 15.42 -4.59
C GLU A 19 13.22 14.65 -3.33
N THR A 20 13.81 13.47 -3.10
CA THR A 20 13.52 12.64 -1.93
C THR A 20 14.71 11.80 -1.53
N VAL A 21 14.90 11.64 -0.21
CA VAL A 21 15.86 10.70 0.38
C VAL A 21 15.19 9.41 0.85
N LEU A 22 13.87 9.29 0.67
CA LEU A 22 13.06 8.22 1.28
C LEU A 22 13.10 6.94 0.47
N SER A 23 12.98 7.03 -0.86
CA SER A 23 12.99 5.83 -1.70
C SER A 23 13.34 6.13 -3.16
N HIS A 24 13.78 5.07 -3.85
CA HIS A 24 14.08 5.08 -5.29
C HIS A 24 13.51 3.84 -5.96
N VAL A 25 12.93 4.01 -7.14
CA VAL A 25 12.40 2.92 -7.97
C VAL A 25 13.11 2.92 -9.30
N ASP A 26 13.87 1.86 -9.58
CA ASP A 26 14.46 1.61 -10.89
C ASP A 26 13.64 0.53 -11.62
N GLY A 27 12.84 0.98 -12.58
CA GLY A 27 11.95 0.08 -13.33
C GLY A 27 12.66 -0.83 -14.31
N GLU A 28 13.81 -0.41 -14.84
CA GLU A 28 14.60 -1.19 -15.80
C GLU A 28 15.36 -2.33 -15.10
N ARG A 29 15.90 -2.05 -13.91
CA ARG A 29 16.62 -3.05 -13.11
C ARG A 29 15.73 -3.87 -12.18
N GLY A 30 14.47 -3.46 -12.00
CA GLY A 30 13.58 -4.10 -11.03
C GLY A 30 14.04 -3.89 -9.59
N GLU A 31 14.50 -2.69 -9.27
CA GLU A 31 14.98 -2.35 -7.93
C GLU A 31 14.03 -1.40 -7.22
N LEU A 32 13.76 -1.69 -5.96
CA LEU A 32 13.13 -0.79 -5.00
C LEU A 32 14.07 -0.59 -3.83
N ILE A 33 14.48 0.66 -3.62
CA ILE A 33 15.29 1.09 -2.49
C ILE A 33 14.40 1.90 -1.55
N ILE A 34 14.36 1.55 -0.27
CA ILE A 34 13.63 2.26 0.78
C ILE A 34 14.64 2.61 1.88
N ALA A 35 14.70 3.89 2.25
CA ALA A 35 15.63 4.38 3.26
C ALA A 35 17.10 3.91 3.06
N GLY A 36 17.55 3.87 1.80
CA GLY A 36 18.92 3.51 1.42
C GLY A 36 19.20 2.00 1.28
N GLU A 37 18.20 1.11 1.49
CA GLU A 37 18.38 -0.34 1.36
C GLU A 37 17.42 -0.93 0.32
N ARG A 38 17.85 -1.99 -0.39
CA ARG A 38 16.96 -2.78 -1.25
C ARG A 38 15.87 -3.43 -0.44
N VAL A 39 14.63 -3.43 -0.93
CA VAL A 39 13.47 -3.95 -0.20
C VAL A 39 13.66 -5.40 0.27
N GLY A 40 14.27 -6.27 -0.53
CA GLY A 40 14.54 -7.65 -0.15
C GLY A 40 15.55 -7.79 1.00
N ASP A 41 16.53 -6.88 1.10
CA ASP A 41 17.48 -6.84 2.22
C ASP A 41 16.83 -6.24 3.46
N LEU A 42 16.06 -5.20 3.27
CA LEU A 42 15.39 -4.46 4.33
C LEU A 42 14.46 -5.37 5.14
N VAL A 43 13.62 -6.17 4.48
CA VAL A 43 12.71 -7.13 5.13
C VAL A 43 13.44 -8.18 5.99
N ARG A 44 14.70 -8.51 5.63
CA ARG A 44 15.51 -9.45 6.42
C ARG A 44 16.16 -8.81 7.65
N LYS A 45 16.33 -7.49 7.63
CA LYS A 45 17.11 -6.76 8.65
C LYS A 45 16.24 -6.08 9.69
N THR A 46 15.00 -5.72 9.37
CA THR A 46 14.16 -4.92 10.26
C THR A 46 12.69 -5.20 10.04
N GLY A 47 11.89 -4.98 11.09
CA GLY A 47 10.44 -4.99 11.02
C GLY A 47 9.86 -3.64 10.64
N PHE A 48 8.52 -3.56 10.67
CA PHE A 48 7.78 -2.36 10.26
C PHE A 48 8.14 -1.13 11.10
N GLU A 49 8.30 -1.26 12.40
CA GLU A 49 8.68 -0.13 13.27
C GLU A 49 10.09 0.39 12.93
N GLY A 50 11.01 -0.50 12.58
CA GLY A 50 12.36 -0.12 12.21
C GLY A 50 12.44 0.59 10.86
N VAL A 51 11.71 0.12 9.83
CA VAL A 51 11.65 0.84 8.55
C VAL A 51 10.90 2.16 8.70
N THR A 52 9.84 2.21 9.52
CA THR A 52 9.12 3.45 9.83
C THR A 52 10.04 4.47 10.50
N ALA A 53 10.88 4.04 11.45
CA ALA A 53 11.87 4.91 12.09
C ALA A 53 12.84 5.53 11.08
N ARG A 54 13.33 4.74 10.11
CA ARG A 54 14.21 5.23 9.05
C ARG A 54 13.50 6.21 8.11
N LEU A 55 12.27 5.90 7.69
CA LEU A 55 11.47 6.79 6.85
C LEU A 55 11.18 8.11 7.56
N TRP A 56 10.78 8.08 8.82
CA TRP A 56 10.53 9.30 9.59
C TRP A 56 11.81 10.10 9.84
N SER A 57 12.95 9.43 10.07
CA SER A 57 14.24 10.14 10.16
C SER A 57 14.57 10.90 8.87
N GLY A 58 14.36 10.29 7.71
CA GLY A 58 14.52 10.95 6.41
C GLY A 58 13.51 12.08 6.20
N GLY A 59 12.25 11.85 6.47
CA GLY A 59 11.17 12.81 6.29
C GLY A 59 11.32 14.05 7.18
N THR A 60 11.58 13.86 8.46
CA THR A 60 11.74 14.95 9.43
C THR A 60 13.13 15.58 9.42
N GLY A 61 14.13 14.86 8.94
CA GLY A 61 15.55 15.24 9.06
C GLY A 61 16.12 15.08 10.47
N GLN A 62 15.39 14.40 11.36
CA GLN A 62 15.79 14.16 12.75
C GLN A 62 15.86 12.65 13.00
N PRO A 63 16.94 12.13 13.62
CA PRO A 63 17.05 10.72 13.95
C PRO A 63 15.89 10.25 14.82
N THR A 64 15.29 9.13 14.44
CA THR A 64 14.20 8.49 15.17
C THR A 64 14.58 7.04 15.45
N ALA A 65 14.53 6.60 16.72
CA ALA A 65 14.86 5.23 17.08
C ALA A 65 13.64 4.30 16.91
N GLU A 66 13.87 3.05 16.53
CA GLU A 66 12.82 2.02 16.41
C GLU A 66 12.01 1.86 17.71
N ALA A 67 12.68 1.83 18.85
CA ALA A 67 11.99 1.70 20.15
C ALA A 67 11.03 2.87 20.42
N THR A 68 11.41 4.09 19.99
CA THR A 68 10.54 5.27 20.09
C THR A 68 9.32 5.12 19.20
N VAL A 69 9.50 4.64 17.96
CA VAL A 69 8.37 4.39 17.04
C VAL A 69 7.44 3.32 17.61
N ARG A 70 7.99 2.20 18.07
CA ARG A 70 7.20 1.12 18.68
C ARG A 70 6.32 1.62 19.82
N ALA A 71 6.91 2.35 20.76
CA ALA A 71 6.18 2.92 21.90
C ALA A 71 5.11 3.92 21.45
N ALA A 72 5.44 4.81 20.50
CA ALA A 72 4.51 5.81 20.00
C ALA A 72 3.34 5.19 19.23
N LEU A 73 3.59 4.16 18.39
CA LEU A 73 2.54 3.43 17.68
C LEU A 73 1.64 2.66 18.64
N GLY A 74 2.20 2.03 19.70
CA GLY A 74 1.43 1.38 20.74
C GLY A 74 0.46 2.34 21.43
N ALA A 75 1.00 3.46 21.93
CA ALA A 75 0.19 4.50 22.56
C ALA A 75 -0.86 5.10 21.62
N ALA A 76 -0.51 5.28 20.34
CA ALA A 76 -1.45 5.81 19.34
C ALA A 76 -2.60 4.84 19.03
N ARG A 77 -2.35 3.51 19.01
CA ARG A 77 -3.41 2.51 18.88
C ARG A 77 -4.39 2.58 20.04
N ASP A 78 -3.89 2.67 21.28
CA ASP A 78 -4.73 2.81 22.47
C ASP A 78 -5.60 4.07 22.43
N ARG A 79 -5.02 5.22 22.07
CA ARG A 79 -5.76 6.48 21.92
C ARG A 79 -6.82 6.40 20.82
N ALA A 80 -6.48 5.79 19.67
CA ALA A 80 -7.42 5.62 18.57
C ALA A 80 -8.60 4.73 18.96
N PHE A 81 -8.35 3.67 19.74
CA PHE A 81 -9.41 2.78 20.25
C PHE A 81 -10.39 3.53 21.16
N ALA A 82 -9.90 4.34 22.08
CA ALA A 82 -10.75 5.17 22.93
C ALA A 82 -11.67 6.13 22.14
N ARG A 83 -11.25 6.51 20.93
CA ARG A 83 -12.00 7.41 20.04
C ARG A 83 -12.88 6.70 19.00
N LEU A 84 -12.88 5.37 18.96
CA LEU A 84 -13.68 4.63 17.97
C LEU A 84 -15.17 4.99 17.97
N PRO A 85 -15.86 5.25 19.10
CA PRO A 85 -17.27 5.65 19.07
C PRO A 85 -17.51 6.88 18.19
N ASP A 86 -16.65 7.89 18.29
CA ASP A 86 -16.75 9.12 17.47
C ASP A 86 -16.42 8.84 16.01
N LEU A 87 -15.32 8.13 15.76
CA LEU A 87 -14.82 7.85 14.42
C LEU A 87 -15.73 6.93 13.62
N LEU A 88 -16.37 5.96 14.28
CA LEU A 88 -17.26 5.00 13.62
C LEU A 88 -18.70 5.51 13.47
N GLY A 89 -19.09 6.55 14.18
CA GLY A 89 -20.45 7.11 14.11
C GLY A 89 -20.87 7.47 12.70
N ILE A 90 -19.97 8.09 11.95
CA ILE A 90 -20.21 8.54 10.55
C ILE A 90 -20.05 7.44 9.50
N THR A 91 -19.66 6.22 9.88
CA THR A 91 -19.35 5.14 8.95
C THR A 91 -20.49 4.11 8.82
N ARG A 92 -21.67 4.37 9.41
CA ARG A 92 -22.82 3.45 9.33
C ARG A 92 -23.31 3.31 7.90
N GLY A 93 -23.52 2.06 7.47
CA GLY A 93 -24.01 1.74 6.12
C GLY A 93 -22.96 1.90 5.00
N LEU A 94 -21.74 2.29 5.32
CA LEU A 94 -20.65 2.37 4.35
C LEU A 94 -19.91 1.04 4.21
N SER A 95 -19.30 0.81 3.05
CA SER A 95 -18.34 -0.26 2.84
C SER A 95 -17.15 -0.10 3.79
N ILE A 96 -16.33 -1.17 3.97
CA ILE A 96 -15.10 -1.06 4.78
C ILE A 96 -14.16 0.01 4.21
N VAL A 97 -14.01 0.09 2.89
CA VAL A 97 -13.14 1.07 2.21
C VAL A 97 -13.65 2.50 2.41
N ASP A 98 -14.94 2.75 2.22
CA ASP A 98 -15.53 4.08 2.38
C ASP A 98 -15.63 4.47 3.86
N GLY A 99 -15.95 3.52 4.73
CA GLY A 99 -15.96 3.71 6.17
C GLY A 99 -14.58 4.06 6.71
N PHE A 100 -13.53 3.42 6.20
CA PHE A 100 -12.15 3.74 6.56
C PHE A 100 -11.80 5.17 6.12
N ARG A 101 -12.16 5.57 4.88
CA ARG A 101 -11.96 6.94 4.39
C ARG A 101 -12.66 7.97 5.29
N ALA A 102 -13.91 7.71 5.65
CA ALA A 102 -14.69 8.61 6.50
C ALA A 102 -14.07 8.71 7.91
N ALA A 103 -13.67 7.58 8.51
CA ALA A 103 -13.09 7.56 9.84
C ALA A 103 -11.73 8.25 9.92
N ILE A 104 -10.82 8.02 8.95
CA ILE A 104 -9.51 8.69 8.95
C ILE A 104 -9.61 10.20 8.73
N ALA A 105 -10.63 10.68 8.02
CA ALA A 105 -10.89 12.11 7.89
C ALA A 105 -11.28 12.78 9.23
N GLY A 106 -11.74 12.00 10.21
CA GLY A 106 -12.03 12.46 11.58
C GLY A 106 -10.82 12.44 12.52
N LEU A 107 -9.67 11.99 12.05
CA LEU A 107 -8.45 11.98 12.87
C LEU A 107 -7.94 13.41 13.11
N ARG A 108 -7.36 13.62 14.28
CA ARG A 108 -6.75 14.89 14.70
C ARG A 108 -5.59 14.63 15.65
N ALA A 109 -4.81 15.68 15.89
CA ALA A 109 -3.68 15.62 16.81
C ALA A 109 -4.11 15.10 18.21
N GLU A 110 -3.27 14.26 18.77
CA GLU A 110 -3.40 13.76 20.14
C GLU A 110 -2.27 14.34 21.00
N ASN A 111 -2.63 14.81 22.20
CA ASN A 111 -1.67 15.41 23.11
C ASN A 111 -0.59 14.39 23.50
N GLY A 112 0.67 14.79 23.38
CA GLY A 112 1.81 13.96 23.75
C GLY A 112 2.22 12.91 22.70
N LEU A 113 1.57 12.88 21.54
CA LEU A 113 1.95 11.99 20.43
C LEU A 113 2.37 12.77 19.18
N PRO A 114 3.40 12.32 18.44
CA PRO A 114 3.68 12.82 17.12
C PRO A 114 2.47 12.58 16.18
N HIS A 115 2.19 13.52 15.28
CA HIS A 115 1.07 13.38 14.34
C HIS A 115 1.22 12.15 13.46
N GLU A 116 2.46 11.83 13.06
CA GLU A 116 2.79 10.62 12.30
C GLU A 116 2.37 9.36 13.03
N ALA A 117 2.71 9.27 14.32
CA ALA A 117 2.35 8.13 15.15
C ALA A 117 0.83 8.04 15.36
N THR A 118 0.16 9.17 15.56
CA THR A 118 -1.31 9.23 15.68
C THR A 118 -1.98 8.64 14.44
N ILE A 119 -1.51 9.01 13.23
CA ILE A 119 -2.07 8.52 11.97
C ILE A 119 -1.77 7.03 11.78
N VAL A 120 -0.50 6.65 11.83
CA VAL A 120 -0.08 5.26 11.55
C VAL A 120 -0.66 4.30 12.59
N GLY A 121 -0.70 4.69 13.87
CA GLY A 121 -1.29 3.88 14.93
C GLY A 121 -2.81 3.76 14.85
N ALA A 122 -3.52 4.80 14.41
CA ALA A 122 -4.98 4.76 14.28
C ALA A 122 -5.47 3.85 13.14
N PHE A 123 -4.71 3.71 12.08
CA PHE A 123 -5.15 3.00 10.87
C PHE A 123 -5.52 1.54 11.13
N PRO A 124 -4.69 0.70 11.77
CA PRO A 124 -5.07 -0.70 12.04
C PRO A 124 -6.26 -0.82 13.00
N VAL A 125 -6.40 0.10 13.95
CA VAL A 125 -7.54 0.12 14.89
C VAL A 125 -8.84 0.37 14.16
N ILE A 126 -8.87 1.39 13.29
CA ILE A 126 -10.06 1.70 12.48
C ILE A 126 -10.37 0.55 11.52
N ALA A 127 -9.36 0.01 10.83
CA ALA A 127 -9.54 -1.10 9.90
C ALA A 127 -10.07 -2.36 10.61
N GLY A 128 -9.49 -2.73 11.75
CA GLY A 128 -9.94 -3.83 12.58
C GLY A 128 -11.37 -3.65 13.08
N ALA A 129 -11.71 -2.46 13.56
CA ALA A 129 -13.05 -2.14 14.04
C ALA A 129 -14.11 -2.24 12.93
N LEU A 130 -13.80 -1.78 11.72
CA LEU A 130 -14.70 -1.90 10.55
C LEU A 130 -14.89 -3.36 10.13
N VAL A 131 -13.83 -4.16 10.17
CA VAL A 131 -13.91 -5.61 9.89
C VAL A 131 -14.76 -6.33 10.93
N GLN A 132 -14.55 -6.07 12.22
CA GLN A 132 -15.35 -6.71 13.28
C GLN A 132 -16.82 -6.31 13.16
N ARG A 133 -17.11 -5.04 12.92
CA ARG A 133 -18.47 -4.58 12.69
C ARG A 133 -19.14 -5.22 11.47
N ALA A 134 -18.43 -5.37 10.37
CA ALA A 134 -18.94 -6.05 9.17
C ALA A 134 -19.27 -7.52 9.43
N ARG A 135 -18.63 -8.14 10.42
CA ARG A 135 -18.92 -9.50 10.92
C ARG A 135 -19.99 -9.54 12.01
N GLY A 136 -20.62 -8.42 12.35
CA GLY A 136 -21.60 -8.31 13.43
C GLY A 136 -21.00 -8.38 14.83
N GLY A 137 -19.68 -8.17 14.98
CA GLY A 137 -18.94 -8.19 16.25
C GLY A 137 -18.55 -6.80 16.73
N GLU A 138 -18.03 -6.76 17.97
CA GLU A 138 -17.48 -5.55 18.57
C GLU A 138 -15.99 -5.39 18.24
N PRO A 139 -15.49 -4.14 18.17
CA PRO A 139 -14.07 -3.86 18.02
C PRO A 139 -13.23 -4.52 19.10
N ILE A 140 -12.04 -4.98 18.72
CA ILE A 140 -11.07 -5.60 19.65
C ILE A 140 -10.09 -4.53 20.12
N ALA A 141 -9.92 -4.45 21.44
CA ALA A 141 -8.96 -3.54 22.04
C ALA A 141 -7.51 -3.90 21.62
N PRO A 142 -6.68 -2.91 21.29
CA PRO A 142 -5.28 -3.14 20.96
C PRO A 142 -4.47 -3.52 22.20
N ASP A 143 -3.36 -4.20 21.96
CA ASP A 143 -2.29 -4.39 22.97
C ASP A 143 -1.11 -3.46 22.59
N PRO A 144 -0.89 -2.36 23.32
CA PRO A 144 0.16 -1.40 22.99
C PRO A 144 1.58 -1.96 23.12
N THR A 145 1.75 -3.14 23.74
CA THR A 145 3.07 -3.73 24.02
C THR A 145 3.61 -4.60 22.88
N VAL A 146 2.72 -5.10 22.01
CA VAL A 146 3.10 -5.96 20.88
C VAL A 146 3.43 -5.15 19.63
N SER A 147 4.05 -5.82 18.64
CA SER A 147 4.38 -5.17 17.36
C SER A 147 3.12 -4.72 16.60
N HIS A 148 3.30 -3.74 15.71
CA HIS A 148 2.21 -3.19 14.90
C HIS A 148 1.52 -4.28 14.06
N ALA A 149 2.29 -5.20 13.47
CA ALA A 149 1.76 -6.32 12.70
C ALA A 149 0.99 -7.32 13.59
N ALA A 150 1.52 -7.67 14.76
CA ALA A 150 0.86 -8.59 15.69
C ALA A 150 -0.49 -8.05 16.17
N ASP A 151 -0.52 -6.78 16.54
CA ASP A 151 -1.74 -6.14 17.03
C ASP A 151 -2.78 -5.96 15.91
N THR A 152 -2.32 -5.58 14.70
CA THR A 152 -3.20 -5.52 13.53
C THR A 152 -3.90 -6.86 13.28
N LEU A 153 -3.16 -7.97 13.28
CA LEU A 153 -3.76 -9.29 13.11
C LEU A 153 -4.71 -9.66 14.25
N SER A 154 -4.33 -9.36 15.50
CA SER A 154 -5.19 -9.64 16.66
C SER A 154 -6.54 -8.94 16.54
N MET A 155 -6.54 -7.66 16.18
CA MET A 155 -7.77 -6.87 15.98
C MET A 155 -8.61 -7.36 14.79
N MET A 156 -7.94 -7.78 13.70
CA MET A 156 -8.62 -8.30 12.50
C MET A 156 -9.24 -9.67 12.71
N LEU A 157 -8.53 -10.58 13.38
CA LEU A 157 -8.87 -12.00 13.46
C LEU A 157 -9.61 -12.37 14.74
N LYS A 158 -9.68 -11.49 15.73
CA LYS A 158 -10.26 -11.75 17.07
C LYS A 158 -9.60 -12.95 17.76
N ARG A 159 -8.31 -13.12 17.54
CA ARG A 159 -7.47 -14.13 18.20
C ARG A 159 -6.02 -13.68 18.22
N LYS A 160 -5.24 -14.30 19.08
CA LYS A 160 -3.78 -14.12 19.06
C LYS A 160 -3.21 -14.77 17.78
N PRO A 161 -2.47 -14.03 16.94
CA PRO A 161 -1.77 -14.61 15.81
C PRO A 161 -0.57 -15.43 16.28
N ASP A 162 -0.14 -16.41 15.47
CA ASP A 162 1.12 -17.09 15.70
C ASP A 162 2.32 -16.27 15.16
N ALA A 163 3.54 -16.73 15.48
CA ALA A 163 4.74 -16.00 15.11
C ALA A 163 4.98 -15.94 13.60
N ARG A 164 4.53 -16.96 12.83
CA ARG A 164 4.67 -16.99 11.37
C ARG A 164 3.72 -16.02 10.71
N GLU A 165 2.47 -15.97 11.18
CA GLU A 165 1.47 -14.99 10.73
C GLU A 165 1.95 -13.56 10.95
N VAL A 166 2.50 -13.28 12.14
CA VAL A 166 3.06 -11.96 12.48
C VAL A 166 4.21 -11.62 11.55
N ALA A 167 5.17 -12.54 11.36
CA ALA A 167 6.32 -12.32 10.50
C ALA A 167 5.93 -12.10 9.03
N ALA A 168 4.88 -12.78 8.56
CA ALA A 168 4.38 -12.63 7.20
C ALA A 168 3.70 -11.28 6.97
N LEU A 169 2.85 -10.82 7.91
CA LEU A 169 2.24 -9.49 7.81
C LEU A 169 3.28 -8.38 7.99
N ASP A 170 4.25 -8.56 8.88
CA ASP A 170 5.33 -7.60 9.08
C ASP A 170 6.20 -7.45 7.81
N ALA A 171 6.57 -8.56 7.17
CA ALA A 171 7.26 -8.55 5.89
C ALA A 171 6.44 -7.84 4.79
N TYR A 172 5.12 -8.04 4.76
CA TYR A 172 4.23 -7.32 3.87
C TYR A 172 4.26 -5.81 4.16
N PHE A 173 4.14 -5.41 5.41
CA PHE A 173 4.16 -4.01 5.81
C PHE A 173 5.48 -3.33 5.42
N VAL A 174 6.63 -3.95 5.68
CA VAL A 174 7.93 -3.44 5.23
C VAL A 174 7.99 -3.32 3.71
N THR A 175 7.45 -4.31 2.98
CA THR A 175 7.50 -4.36 1.52
C THR A 175 6.69 -3.25 0.84
N VAL A 176 5.56 -2.86 1.43
CA VAL A 176 4.63 -1.90 0.80
C VAL A 176 4.57 -0.55 1.48
N CYS A 177 5.37 -0.33 2.56
CA CYS A 177 5.36 0.93 3.33
C CYS A 177 5.69 2.16 2.48
N ASP A 178 6.50 2.00 1.44
CA ASP A 178 6.80 3.07 0.48
C ASP A 178 7.09 2.52 -0.92
N HIS A 179 6.90 3.36 -1.94
CA HIS A 179 7.18 3.03 -3.35
C HIS A 179 7.35 4.30 -4.18
N GLY A 180 8.19 5.19 -3.73
CA GLY A 180 8.50 6.44 -4.44
C GLY A 180 7.28 7.32 -4.73
N MET A 181 7.37 8.08 -5.81
CA MET A 181 6.36 9.05 -6.22
C MET A 181 5.18 8.41 -6.97
N ASN A 182 4.55 7.37 -6.38
CA ASN A 182 3.30 6.82 -6.92
C ASN A 182 2.12 7.81 -6.75
N ALA A 183 0.96 7.50 -7.34
CA ALA A 183 -0.16 8.42 -7.38
C ALA A 183 -0.63 8.89 -5.99
N SER A 184 -0.71 8.00 -5.00
CA SER A 184 -1.13 8.39 -3.65
C SER A 184 -0.06 9.18 -2.89
N THR A 185 1.22 8.83 -3.05
CA THR A 185 2.34 9.59 -2.48
C THR A 185 2.43 10.97 -3.13
N PHE A 186 2.25 11.07 -4.44
CA PHE A 186 2.20 12.35 -5.14
C PHE A 186 1.05 13.22 -4.64
N THR A 187 -0.16 12.65 -4.52
CA THR A 187 -1.33 13.36 -3.96
C THR A 187 -1.06 13.86 -2.54
N THR A 188 -0.47 13.02 -1.69
CA THR A 188 -0.07 13.39 -0.32
C THR A 188 0.92 14.57 -0.34
N ARG A 189 1.94 14.53 -1.20
CA ARG A 189 2.91 15.63 -1.32
C ARG A 189 2.30 16.90 -1.89
N VAL A 190 1.38 16.81 -2.85
CA VAL A 190 0.66 17.98 -3.39
C VAL A 190 -0.07 18.71 -2.26
N VAL A 191 -0.85 17.98 -1.44
CA VAL A 191 -1.55 18.59 -0.30
C VAL A 191 -0.56 19.11 0.75
N ALA A 192 0.45 18.35 1.11
CA ALA A 192 1.49 18.77 2.06
C ALA A 192 2.25 20.04 1.58
N SER A 193 2.44 20.19 0.25
CA SER A 193 3.13 21.35 -0.33
C SER A 193 2.39 22.68 -0.11
N THR A 194 1.10 22.63 0.18
CA THR A 194 0.29 23.81 0.54
C THR A 194 0.41 24.18 2.02
N GLN A 195 1.23 23.44 2.80
CA GLN A 195 1.32 23.54 4.27
C GLN A 195 0.04 23.10 5.01
N ALA A 196 -0.87 22.38 4.34
CA ALA A 196 -1.98 21.70 5.02
C ALA A 196 -1.44 20.70 6.05
N ASP A 197 -2.24 20.39 7.07
CA ASP A 197 -1.83 19.47 8.12
C ASP A 197 -1.60 18.04 7.60
N LEU A 198 -0.92 17.23 8.40
CA LEU A 198 -0.54 15.87 8.03
C LEU A 198 -1.76 14.95 7.86
N PHE A 199 -2.84 15.18 8.61
CA PHE A 199 -4.06 14.37 8.53
C PHE A 199 -4.77 14.59 7.19
N ALA A 200 -4.87 15.84 6.74
CA ALA A 200 -5.42 16.19 5.43
C ALA A 200 -4.57 15.58 4.29
N ALA A 201 -3.25 15.69 4.38
CA ALA A 201 -2.34 15.17 3.37
C ALA A 201 -2.45 13.64 3.22
N VAL A 202 -2.46 12.90 4.33
CA VAL A 202 -2.57 11.44 4.33
C VAL A 202 -3.96 10.97 3.92
N THR A 203 -5.02 11.67 4.34
CA THR A 203 -6.39 11.38 3.88
C THR A 203 -6.51 11.53 2.35
N ALA A 204 -5.92 12.56 1.77
CA ALA A 204 -5.87 12.73 0.32
C ALA A 204 -5.09 11.60 -0.37
N GLY A 205 -3.99 11.14 0.22
CA GLY A 205 -3.25 9.95 -0.23
C GLY A 205 -4.13 8.70 -0.25
N TYR A 206 -4.90 8.46 0.80
CA TYR A 206 -5.86 7.35 0.84
C TYR A 206 -6.94 7.48 -0.23
N CYS A 207 -7.49 8.67 -0.45
CA CYS A 207 -8.46 8.89 -1.52
C CYS A 207 -7.90 8.52 -2.90
N ALA A 208 -6.64 8.87 -3.17
CA ALA A 208 -5.98 8.45 -4.41
C ALA A 208 -5.73 6.93 -4.47
N LEU A 209 -5.42 6.29 -3.32
CA LEU A 209 -5.20 4.86 -3.24
C LEU A 209 -6.46 4.06 -3.61
N THR A 210 -7.66 4.54 -3.27
CA THR A 210 -8.92 3.85 -3.58
C THR A 210 -9.31 3.90 -5.05
N GLY A 211 -8.58 4.62 -5.89
CA GLY A 211 -8.82 4.70 -7.32
C GLY A 211 -8.54 3.36 -8.04
N PRO A 212 -9.37 2.94 -9.01
CA PRO A 212 -9.26 1.64 -9.67
C PRO A 212 -7.98 1.47 -10.51
N LEU A 213 -7.26 2.56 -10.79
CA LEU A 213 -5.98 2.54 -11.50
C LEU A 213 -4.76 2.51 -10.54
N HIS A 214 -4.98 2.45 -9.23
CA HIS A 214 -3.91 2.53 -8.25
C HIS A 214 -3.92 1.43 -7.20
N GLY A 215 -4.92 1.28 -6.35
CA GLY A 215 -4.88 0.43 -5.17
C GLY A 215 -6.03 -0.58 -5.02
N GLY A 216 -6.89 -0.74 -6.02
CA GLY A 216 -8.02 -1.69 -5.98
C GLY A 216 -7.69 -3.09 -6.52
N ALA A 217 -6.42 -3.39 -6.75
CA ALA A 217 -6.01 -4.56 -7.53
C ALA A 217 -5.85 -5.90 -6.78
N PRO A 218 -5.65 -6.02 -5.45
CA PRO A 218 -5.48 -7.34 -4.85
C PRO A 218 -6.76 -8.20 -4.85
N GLU A 219 -7.94 -7.63 -4.62
CA GLU A 219 -9.22 -8.38 -4.63
C GLU A 219 -9.49 -9.02 -5.99
N PRO A 220 -9.40 -8.32 -7.14
CA PRO A 220 -9.55 -8.93 -8.46
C PRO A 220 -8.56 -10.05 -8.80
N VAL A 221 -7.40 -10.12 -8.13
CA VAL A 221 -6.49 -11.26 -8.28
C VAL A 221 -7.11 -12.53 -7.72
N LEU A 222 -7.72 -12.46 -6.53
CA LEU A 222 -8.41 -13.62 -5.94
C LEU A 222 -9.65 -14.01 -6.76
N GLU A 223 -10.41 -13.05 -7.27
CA GLU A 223 -11.54 -13.35 -8.17
C GLU A 223 -11.07 -14.11 -9.43
N MET A 224 -9.92 -13.72 -9.99
CA MET A 224 -9.29 -14.43 -11.11
C MET A 224 -8.89 -15.85 -10.72
N LEU A 225 -8.23 -16.04 -9.56
CA LEU A 225 -7.81 -17.36 -9.06
C LEU A 225 -9.02 -18.25 -8.77
N ASP A 226 -10.07 -17.71 -8.15
CA ASP A 226 -11.34 -18.41 -7.89
C ASP A 226 -12.03 -18.84 -9.19
N ALA A 227 -12.02 -17.98 -10.22
CA ALA A 227 -12.60 -18.26 -11.52
C ALA A 227 -11.83 -19.34 -12.32
N ILE A 228 -10.53 -19.43 -12.13
CA ILE A 228 -9.70 -20.50 -12.70
C ILE A 228 -9.97 -21.82 -11.95
N GLY A 229 -9.97 -21.79 -10.63
CA GLY A 229 -10.36 -22.85 -9.70
C GLY A 229 -9.38 -24.01 -9.61
N THR A 230 -8.94 -24.63 -10.71
CA THR A 230 -8.02 -25.79 -10.71
C THR A 230 -6.94 -25.69 -11.79
N SER A 231 -5.85 -26.44 -11.64
CA SER A 231 -4.72 -26.45 -12.59
C SER A 231 -5.15 -26.80 -14.03
N GLU A 232 -6.13 -27.68 -14.18
CA GLU A 232 -6.66 -28.09 -15.48
C GLU A 232 -7.35 -26.95 -16.23
N HIS A 233 -7.92 -26.00 -15.51
CA HIS A 233 -8.61 -24.85 -16.06
C HIS A 233 -7.72 -23.65 -16.38
N ILE A 234 -6.45 -23.64 -15.93
CA ILE A 234 -5.55 -22.50 -16.14
C ILE A 234 -5.46 -22.13 -17.62
N LYS A 235 -5.08 -23.09 -18.47
CA LYS A 235 -4.89 -22.84 -19.89
C LYS A 235 -6.17 -22.35 -20.57
N PRO A 236 -7.32 -23.07 -20.54
CA PRO A 236 -8.51 -22.65 -21.26
C PRO A 236 -9.06 -21.32 -20.75
N TRP A 237 -8.99 -21.06 -19.45
CA TRP A 237 -9.46 -19.79 -18.87
C TRP A 237 -8.61 -18.62 -19.32
N VAL A 238 -7.27 -18.70 -19.16
CA VAL A 238 -6.34 -17.62 -19.50
C VAL A 238 -6.35 -17.32 -20.98
N ASP A 239 -6.33 -18.36 -21.84
CA ASP A 239 -6.33 -18.15 -23.28
C ASP A 239 -7.65 -17.48 -23.74
N SER A 240 -8.78 -17.87 -23.16
CA SER A 240 -10.10 -17.25 -23.44
C SER A 240 -10.15 -15.79 -22.97
N ALA A 241 -9.70 -15.49 -21.76
CA ALA A 241 -9.67 -14.13 -21.23
C ALA A 241 -8.75 -13.21 -22.09
N LEU A 242 -7.57 -13.69 -22.47
CA LEU A 242 -6.66 -12.96 -23.36
C LEU A 242 -7.22 -12.75 -24.76
N ALA A 243 -8.00 -13.69 -25.29
CA ALA A 243 -8.70 -13.56 -26.59
C ALA A 243 -9.78 -12.48 -26.53
N ARG A 244 -10.48 -12.32 -25.40
CA ARG A 244 -11.44 -11.23 -25.16
C ARG A 244 -10.77 -9.87 -24.88
N GLY A 245 -9.44 -9.82 -24.78
CA GLY A 245 -8.71 -8.59 -24.47
C GLY A 245 -8.73 -8.21 -22.98
N GLU A 246 -9.11 -9.13 -22.11
CA GLU A 246 -9.14 -8.89 -20.66
C GLU A 246 -7.72 -8.72 -20.08
N ARG A 247 -7.63 -7.91 -19.02
CA ARG A 247 -6.38 -7.71 -18.31
C ARG A 247 -6.17 -8.85 -17.32
N MET A 248 -4.96 -9.38 -17.28
CA MET A 248 -4.57 -10.32 -16.23
C MET A 248 -4.24 -9.54 -14.96
N MET A 249 -5.04 -9.75 -13.92
CA MET A 249 -4.85 -9.06 -12.65
C MET A 249 -3.60 -9.58 -11.92
N GLY A 250 -2.82 -8.66 -11.33
CA GLY A 250 -1.53 -9.01 -10.73
C GLY A 250 -0.36 -9.08 -11.72
N PHE A 251 -0.57 -8.68 -12.99
CA PHE A 251 0.47 -8.68 -14.03
C PHE A 251 0.60 -7.32 -14.72
N GLY A 252 1.85 -6.94 -14.95
CA GLY A 252 2.21 -5.66 -15.54
C GLY A 252 2.34 -4.54 -14.50
N HIS A 253 3.22 -3.60 -14.80
CA HIS A 253 3.49 -2.44 -13.95
C HIS A 253 3.74 -1.21 -14.82
N ARG A 254 3.38 -0.02 -14.31
CA ARG A 254 3.62 1.22 -15.04
C ARG A 254 5.11 1.54 -15.16
N ILE A 255 5.89 1.24 -14.11
CA ILE A 255 7.31 1.57 -14.02
C ILE A 255 8.17 0.34 -14.35
N TYR A 256 7.99 -0.80 -13.65
CA TYR A 256 8.80 -1.98 -13.86
C TYR A 256 8.63 -2.55 -15.28
N ARG A 257 9.77 -2.74 -15.96
CA ARG A 257 9.88 -3.44 -17.25
C ARG A 257 10.22 -4.92 -17.07
N VAL A 258 10.64 -5.27 -15.88
CA VAL A 258 10.95 -6.62 -15.40
C VAL A 258 10.04 -6.97 -14.22
N ARG A 259 10.28 -8.11 -13.59
CA ARG A 259 9.54 -8.55 -12.41
C ARG A 259 9.65 -7.52 -11.26
N ASP A 260 8.54 -7.28 -10.61
CA ASP A 260 8.47 -6.42 -9.43
C ASP A 260 9.22 -7.10 -8.25
N PRO A 261 10.26 -6.48 -7.66
CA PRO A 261 11.05 -7.12 -6.60
C PRO A 261 10.24 -7.39 -5.33
N ARG A 262 9.13 -6.71 -5.14
CA ARG A 262 8.22 -6.95 -4.02
C ARG A 262 7.49 -8.29 -4.14
N ALA A 263 7.20 -8.74 -5.35
CA ALA A 263 6.54 -10.01 -5.59
C ALA A 263 7.36 -11.19 -5.02
N ASP A 264 8.68 -11.19 -5.18
CA ASP A 264 9.55 -12.25 -4.65
C ASP A 264 9.63 -12.24 -3.12
N VAL A 265 9.65 -11.05 -2.52
CA VAL A 265 9.63 -10.90 -1.05
C VAL A 265 8.35 -11.50 -0.48
N LEU A 266 7.19 -11.15 -1.06
CA LEU A 266 5.90 -11.66 -0.60
C LEU A 266 5.74 -13.15 -0.84
N LYS A 267 6.20 -13.67 -1.99
CA LYS A 267 6.23 -15.11 -2.25
C LYS A 267 7.00 -15.85 -1.16
N GLY A 268 8.21 -15.39 -0.82
CA GLY A 268 8.99 -15.98 0.26
C GLY A 268 8.35 -15.83 1.65
N ALA A 269 7.54 -14.79 1.89
CA ALA A 269 6.77 -14.68 3.13
C ALA A 269 5.65 -15.71 3.21
N ILE A 270 4.95 -15.98 2.09
CA ILE A 270 3.91 -17.01 2.01
C ILE A 270 4.51 -18.41 2.17
N GLU A 271 5.67 -18.69 1.54
CA GLU A 271 6.37 -19.97 1.69
C GLU A 271 6.70 -20.28 3.16
N ARG A 272 7.00 -19.28 3.97
CA ARG A 272 7.23 -19.46 5.42
C ARG A 272 5.95 -19.65 6.25
N LEU A 273 4.78 -19.33 5.72
CA LEU A 273 3.49 -19.66 6.34
C LEU A 273 3.12 -21.15 6.22
N ALA A 274 3.83 -21.89 5.45
CA ALA A 274 3.74 -23.22 4.85
C ALA A 274 2.79 -24.32 5.39
N ASP A 275 2.13 -24.18 6.53
CA ASP A 275 1.15 -25.16 7.01
C ASP A 275 -0.31 -24.68 6.96
N GLY A 276 -0.58 -23.51 6.39
CA GLY A 276 -1.85 -22.80 6.57
C GLY A 276 -2.50 -22.20 5.34
N GLY A 277 -2.80 -22.96 4.31
CA GLY A 277 -3.96 -22.64 3.46
C GLY A 277 -3.75 -21.73 2.25
N ALA A 278 -2.51 -21.38 1.87
CA ALA A 278 -2.27 -20.83 0.55
C ALA A 278 -1.94 -21.97 -0.41
N ASP A 279 -2.71 -22.14 -1.47
CA ASP A 279 -2.34 -23.07 -2.55
C ASP A 279 -1.25 -22.42 -3.43
N LEU A 280 -0.03 -22.35 -2.86
CA LEU A 280 1.14 -21.82 -3.56
C LEU A 280 1.51 -22.61 -4.81
N PRO A 281 1.43 -23.95 -4.85
CA PRO A 281 1.62 -24.71 -6.07
C PRO A 281 0.68 -24.24 -7.19
N PHE A 282 -0.61 -24.17 -6.95
CA PHE A 282 -1.60 -23.70 -7.91
C PHE A 282 -1.34 -22.24 -8.34
N ALA A 283 -1.10 -21.35 -7.39
CA ALA A 283 -0.78 -19.94 -7.69
C ALA A 283 0.50 -19.82 -8.54
N GLY A 284 1.51 -20.66 -8.27
CA GLY A 284 2.74 -20.74 -9.07
C GLY A 284 2.51 -21.21 -10.49
N GLU A 285 1.64 -22.20 -10.70
CA GLU A 285 1.25 -22.67 -12.03
C GLU A 285 0.48 -21.58 -12.81
N VAL A 286 -0.46 -20.89 -12.15
CA VAL A 286 -1.17 -19.75 -12.74
C VAL A 286 -0.20 -18.64 -13.12
N GLU A 287 0.70 -18.26 -12.22
CA GLU A 287 1.74 -17.26 -12.47
C GLU A 287 2.58 -17.62 -13.70
N ALA A 288 3.10 -18.84 -13.72
CA ALA A 288 3.98 -19.31 -14.80
C ALA A 288 3.26 -19.31 -16.16
N TYR A 289 2.02 -19.79 -16.19
CA TYR A 289 1.24 -19.85 -17.43
C TYR A 289 0.89 -18.44 -17.95
N ILE A 290 0.40 -17.55 -17.09
CA ILE A 290 0.05 -16.17 -17.47
C ILE A 290 1.28 -15.42 -17.99
N ARG A 291 2.42 -15.50 -17.30
CA ARG A 291 3.68 -14.88 -17.74
C ARG A 291 4.09 -15.36 -19.13
N ALA A 292 4.04 -16.67 -19.36
CA ALA A 292 4.36 -17.26 -20.66
C ALA A 292 3.38 -16.80 -21.77
N ALA A 293 2.09 -16.72 -21.47
CA ALA A 293 1.06 -16.27 -22.40
C ALA A 293 1.21 -14.77 -22.74
N LEU A 294 1.45 -13.93 -21.75
CA LEU A 294 1.69 -12.49 -21.94
C LEU A 294 2.96 -12.21 -22.73
N ARG A 295 4.04 -12.98 -22.49
CA ARG A 295 5.28 -12.89 -23.27
C ARG A 295 5.07 -13.26 -24.75
N ARG A 296 4.28 -14.29 -25.04
CA ARG A 296 3.93 -14.66 -26.42
C ARG A 296 3.11 -13.56 -27.09
N LYS A 297 2.18 -12.92 -26.37
CA LYS A 297 1.30 -11.87 -26.90
C LYS A 297 2.04 -10.55 -27.17
N ASN A 298 3.00 -10.19 -26.31
CA ASN A 298 3.77 -8.95 -26.41
C ASN A 298 5.26 -9.22 -26.17
N PRO A 299 5.99 -9.75 -27.16
CA PRO A 299 7.42 -10.08 -27.02
C PRO A 299 8.29 -8.88 -26.65
N ASP A 300 8.01 -7.72 -27.23
CA ASP A 300 8.80 -6.49 -27.07
C ASP A 300 8.54 -5.77 -25.73
N ARG A 301 7.44 -6.10 -25.08
CA ARG A 301 7.06 -5.55 -23.77
C ARG A 301 6.42 -6.62 -22.91
N PRO A 302 7.20 -7.59 -22.41
CA PRO A 302 6.65 -8.65 -21.55
C PRO A 302 6.11 -8.04 -20.28
N LEU A 303 4.86 -8.37 -19.94
CA LEU A 303 4.27 -8.05 -18.66
C LEU A 303 4.65 -9.16 -17.68
N ASP A 304 5.20 -8.77 -16.52
CA ASP A 304 5.59 -9.70 -15.46
C ASP A 304 4.72 -9.51 -14.21
N THR A 305 4.86 -10.41 -13.24
CA THR A 305 4.12 -10.39 -11.97
C THR A 305 4.44 -9.11 -11.20
N ASN A 306 3.41 -8.44 -10.72
CA ASN A 306 3.53 -7.28 -9.85
C ASN A 306 3.21 -7.63 -8.38
N VAL A 307 3.32 -6.65 -7.49
CA VAL A 307 3.11 -6.83 -6.04
C VAL A 307 1.71 -7.34 -5.69
N GLU A 308 0.68 -7.01 -6.48
CA GLU A 308 -0.72 -7.30 -6.18
C GLU A 308 -1.01 -8.80 -6.18
N PHE A 309 -0.35 -9.58 -7.07
CA PHE A 309 -0.56 -11.02 -7.18
C PHE A 309 -0.27 -11.73 -5.86
N PHE A 310 0.92 -11.52 -5.30
CA PHE A 310 1.28 -12.16 -4.02
C PHE A 310 0.73 -11.42 -2.80
N THR A 311 0.38 -10.14 -2.90
CA THR A 311 -0.39 -9.45 -1.86
C THR A 311 -1.72 -10.13 -1.61
N ALA A 312 -2.47 -10.42 -2.67
CA ALA A 312 -3.78 -11.06 -2.57
C ALA A 312 -3.69 -12.42 -1.87
N ILE A 313 -2.75 -13.26 -2.31
CA ILE A 313 -2.53 -14.61 -1.76
C ILE A 313 -2.09 -14.54 -0.29
N LEU A 314 -1.17 -13.63 0.04
CA LEU A 314 -0.68 -13.46 1.41
C LEU A 314 -1.80 -13.05 2.37
N LEU A 315 -2.57 -12.02 2.00
CA LEU A 315 -3.64 -11.51 2.85
C LEU A 315 -4.78 -12.51 3.02
N ASP A 316 -5.09 -13.30 1.97
CA ASP A 316 -6.07 -14.38 2.05
C ASP A 316 -5.58 -15.53 2.94
N ALA A 317 -4.30 -15.92 2.82
CA ALA A 317 -3.67 -16.92 3.70
C ALA A 317 -3.71 -16.48 5.18
N LEU A 318 -3.55 -15.19 5.46
CA LEU A 318 -3.68 -14.59 6.78
C LEU A 318 -5.16 -14.41 7.21
N LYS A 319 -6.14 -14.86 6.41
CA LYS A 319 -7.58 -14.76 6.70
C LYS A 319 -8.08 -13.33 6.89
N ILE A 320 -7.41 -12.37 6.29
CA ILE A 320 -7.88 -10.99 6.20
C ILE A 320 -9.00 -10.93 5.16
N PRO A 321 -10.17 -10.36 5.47
CA PRO A 321 -11.26 -10.31 4.50
C PRO A 321 -10.90 -9.42 3.29
N ARG A 322 -11.27 -9.85 2.08
CA ARG A 322 -10.93 -9.18 0.81
C ARG A 322 -11.29 -7.69 0.81
N GLN A 323 -12.45 -7.34 1.37
CA GLN A 323 -12.92 -5.96 1.49
C GLN A 323 -12.02 -5.07 2.36
N ALA A 324 -11.10 -5.65 3.14
CA ALA A 324 -10.14 -4.93 3.97
C ALA A 324 -8.75 -4.80 3.31
N PHE A 325 -8.52 -5.34 2.11
CA PHE A 325 -7.20 -5.33 1.48
C PHE A 325 -6.67 -3.90 1.24
N THR A 326 -7.51 -3.00 0.72
CA THR A 326 -7.12 -1.59 0.52
C THR A 326 -6.83 -0.87 1.85
N PRO A 327 -7.67 -0.95 2.90
CA PRO A 327 -7.32 -0.46 4.24
C PRO A 327 -6.03 -1.05 4.81
N ILE A 328 -5.78 -2.35 4.67
CA ILE A 328 -4.54 -2.99 5.15
C ILE A 328 -3.31 -2.51 4.38
N PHE A 329 -3.43 -2.31 3.08
CA PHE A 329 -2.37 -1.66 2.31
C PHE A 329 -2.08 -0.24 2.86
N ALA A 330 -3.13 0.53 3.17
CA ALA A 330 -2.98 1.86 3.73
C ALA A 330 -2.33 1.86 5.13
N VAL A 331 -2.60 0.83 5.97
CA VAL A 331 -1.93 0.66 7.28
C VAL A 331 -0.41 0.71 7.12
N ALA A 332 0.13 -0.04 6.18
CA ALA A 332 1.57 -0.03 5.91
C ALA A 332 2.03 1.26 5.23
N ARG A 333 1.31 1.71 4.19
CA ARG A 333 1.69 2.86 3.38
C ARG A 333 1.64 4.19 4.13
N ALA A 334 0.90 4.29 5.22
CA ALA A 334 0.82 5.49 6.05
C ALA A 334 2.20 5.91 6.60
N ALA A 335 3.13 4.97 6.83
CA ALA A 335 4.52 5.28 7.22
C ALA A 335 5.24 6.09 6.13
N GLY A 336 5.14 5.66 4.86
CA GLY A 336 5.70 6.38 3.73
C GLY A 336 5.00 7.71 3.48
N TRP A 337 3.66 7.74 3.48
CA TRP A 337 2.91 8.98 3.26
C TRP A 337 3.27 10.05 4.29
N THR A 338 3.33 9.69 5.57
CA THR A 338 3.69 10.64 6.64
C THR A 338 5.13 11.14 6.47
N ALA A 339 6.07 10.29 6.11
CA ALA A 339 7.45 10.67 5.84
C ALA A 339 7.57 11.62 4.63
N HIS A 340 6.91 11.28 3.51
CA HIS A 340 6.89 12.12 2.31
C HIS A 340 6.23 13.48 2.55
N ALA A 341 5.15 13.53 3.33
CA ALA A 341 4.50 14.79 3.69
C ALA A 341 5.43 15.67 4.53
N ARG A 342 6.14 15.09 5.52
CA ARG A 342 7.10 15.84 6.34
C ARG A 342 8.30 16.35 5.53
N GLU A 343 8.83 15.51 4.66
CA GLU A 343 9.92 15.94 3.76
C GLU A 343 9.47 17.12 2.89
N GLN A 344 8.24 17.06 2.34
CA GLN A 344 7.67 18.12 1.53
C GLN A 344 7.45 19.42 2.33
N GLN A 345 6.92 19.32 3.55
CA GLN A 345 6.70 20.48 4.42
C GLN A 345 7.99 21.13 4.86
N ARG A 346 9.06 20.33 5.09
CA ARG A 346 10.35 20.82 5.57
C ARG A 346 11.12 21.64 4.52
N GLY A 347 11.17 21.17 3.29
CA GLY A 347 12.06 21.77 2.28
C GLY A 347 11.46 21.92 0.89
N GLY A 348 10.25 21.42 0.71
CA GLY A 348 9.59 21.39 -0.60
C GLY A 348 8.92 22.72 -0.97
N ARG A 349 8.89 22.99 -2.27
CA ARG A 349 8.11 24.09 -2.83
C ARG A 349 6.66 23.65 -3.04
N LEU A 350 5.77 24.62 -3.20
CA LEU A 350 4.40 24.36 -3.66
C LEU A 350 4.43 23.60 -4.99
N ILE A 351 3.81 22.43 -5.04
CA ILE A 351 3.66 21.64 -6.26
C ILE A 351 2.45 22.20 -7.03
N ARG A 352 2.75 22.96 -8.08
CA ARG A 352 1.74 23.63 -8.91
C ARG A 352 2.13 23.57 -10.39
N PRO A 353 1.83 22.46 -11.07
CA PRO A 353 2.06 22.36 -12.52
C PRO A 353 1.17 23.35 -13.28
N SER A 354 1.57 23.69 -14.50
CA SER A 354 0.75 24.47 -15.43
C SER A 354 -0.13 23.56 -16.28
N SER A 355 -1.20 24.11 -16.84
CA SER A 355 -2.05 23.44 -17.82
C SER A 355 -1.90 24.08 -19.19
N ALA A 356 -2.07 23.29 -20.26
CA ALA A 356 -2.28 23.81 -21.61
C ALA A 356 -3.80 24.00 -21.80
N TYR A 357 -4.22 25.24 -21.97
CA TYR A 357 -5.62 25.53 -22.30
C TYR A 357 -5.89 25.19 -23.78
N ILE A 358 -6.87 24.33 -24.01
CA ILE A 358 -7.30 23.88 -25.35
C ILE A 358 -8.72 24.32 -25.72
N GLY A 359 -9.36 25.16 -24.89
CA GLY A 359 -10.68 25.72 -25.17
C GLY A 359 -10.61 26.94 -26.08
N ALA A 360 -11.78 27.49 -26.45
CA ALA A 360 -11.85 28.71 -27.23
C ALA A 360 -11.26 29.91 -26.44
N MET A 361 -10.51 30.74 -27.15
CA MET A 361 -10.06 32.05 -26.61
C MET A 361 -11.09 33.13 -26.94
N PRO A 362 -11.33 34.09 -26.05
CA PRO A 362 -12.14 35.26 -26.39
C PRO A 362 -11.42 36.08 -27.48
N ASP A 363 -12.23 36.72 -28.33
CA ASP A 363 -11.75 37.66 -29.37
C ASP A 363 -11.08 38.89 -28.73
#